data_ff4cd7dda27508f99a46cbf1a25d153d
#
_entry.id   ff4cd7dda27508f99a46cbf1a25d153d
#
_cell.length_a   1.000
_cell.length_b   1.000
_cell.length_c   1.000
_cell.angle_alpha   90.00
_cell.angle_beta   90.00
_cell.angle_gamma   90.00
#
_symmetry.space_group_name_H-M   'P 1'
#
loop_
_entity.id
_entity.type
_entity.pdbx_description
1 polymer ?
#
loop_
_entity_poly.entity_id
_entity_poly.type
_entity_poly.pdbx_seq_one_letter_code
_entity_poly.pdbx_strand_id
1 'polypeptide(L)'
;MIRLRLGFALTILAACAGHVQSAPLHAPEAEVVGHLAAALATHDPVRVTYAYRAMGDYGRPAADIVESVINVMGYELLENGEIDAAIRVFDLNTETFPLSANTWDSLAEAVMARGDHRSAIRYYRVSLKLDPESNNAAQMIEQLTAEQQNSYANVNKG
;
A
#
# COMPACT_ATOMS: atom_id res chain seq x y z
N MET A 1 -11.66 22.49 -4.17
CA MET A 1 -10.34 21.85 -4.40
C MET A 1 -10.40 20.42 -4.93
N ILE A 2 -11.49 19.98 -5.56
CA ILE A 2 -11.71 18.59 -6.02
C ILE A 2 -11.25 18.37 -7.49
N ARG A 3 -10.97 19.43 -8.23
CA ARG A 3 -10.65 19.33 -9.68
C ARG A 3 -9.21 18.89 -10.05
N LEU A 4 -8.28 18.84 -9.09
CA LEU A 4 -6.88 18.47 -9.37
C LEU A 4 -6.64 16.95 -9.32
N ARG A 5 -7.53 16.18 -8.69
CA ARG A 5 -7.37 14.72 -8.45
C ARG A 5 -7.73 13.86 -9.67
N LEU A 6 -8.66 14.29 -10.52
CA LEU A 6 -9.03 13.54 -11.72
C LEU A 6 -7.90 13.48 -12.78
N GLY A 7 -7.02 14.50 -12.80
CA GLY A 7 -5.91 14.56 -13.74
C GLY A 7 -4.81 13.52 -13.46
N PHE A 8 -4.61 13.16 -12.19
CA PHE A 8 -3.53 12.25 -11.81
C PHE A 8 -3.84 10.79 -12.20
N ALA A 9 -5.06 10.33 -11.96
CA ALA A 9 -5.48 8.98 -12.34
C ALA A 9 -5.43 8.76 -13.86
N LEU A 10 -5.82 9.76 -14.64
CA LEU A 10 -5.80 9.69 -16.10
C LEU A 10 -4.37 9.72 -16.67
N THR A 11 -3.45 10.44 -16.02
CA THR A 11 -2.05 10.55 -16.44
C THR A 11 -1.27 9.25 -16.16
N ILE A 12 -1.58 8.56 -15.07
CA ILE A 12 -0.99 7.25 -14.73
C ILE A 12 -1.45 6.19 -15.76
N LEU A 13 -2.71 6.22 -16.17
CA LEU A 13 -3.22 5.30 -17.18
C LEU A 13 -2.59 5.50 -18.55
N ALA A 14 -2.29 6.76 -18.93
CA ALA A 14 -1.60 7.08 -20.17
C ALA A 14 -0.12 6.64 -20.16
N ALA A 15 0.54 6.65 -18.99
CA ALA A 15 1.92 6.15 -18.84
C ALA A 15 2.00 4.62 -19.00
N CYS A 16 0.98 3.87 -18.56
CA CYS A 16 0.88 2.43 -18.82
C CYS A 16 0.69 2.10 -20.29
N ALA A 17 -0.08 2.92 -21.02
CA ALA A 17 -0.30 2.73 -22.46
C ALA A 17 0.91 3.08 -23.32
N GLY A 18 1.82 3.94 -22.83
CA GLY A 18 2.98 4.43 -23.58
C GLY A 18 4.20 3.51 -23.62
N HIS A 19 4.25 2.45 -22.82
CA HIS A 19 5.42 1.54 -22.75
C HIS A 19 5.20 0.17 -23.41
N VAL A 20 4.01 -0.08 -23.92
CA VAL A 20 3.71 -1.31 -24.66
C VAL A 20 3.62 -0.96 -26.14
N GLN A 21 4.75 -0.94 -26.84
CA GLN A 21 4.79 -1.15 -28.28
C GLN A 21 4.41 -2.61 -28.54
N SER A 22 3.15 -2.92 -28.45
CA SER A 22 2.61 -4.25 -28.68
C SER A 22 1.31 -4.15 -29.46
N ALA A 23 1.02 -5.20 -30.20
CA ALA A 23 -0.19 -5.41 -30.96
C ALA A 23 -1.44 -4.89 -30.23
N PRO A 24 -2.50 -4.48 -30.94
CA PRO A 24 -3.74 -4.07 -30.29
C PRO A 24 -4.18 -5.16 -29.31
N LEU A 25 -4.49 -4.74 -28.08
CA LEU A 25 -4.99 -5.65 -27.04
C LEU A 25 -6.12 -6.50 -27.62
N HIS A 26 -6.08 -7.79 -27.39
CA HIS A 26 -7.22 -8.67 -27.72
C HIS A 26 -8.45 -8.18 -26.96
N ALA A 27 -9.63 -8.35 -27.53
CA ALA A 27 -10.88 -7.83 -26.97
C ALA A 27 -11.07 -8.11 -25.45
N PRO A 28 -10.76 -9.31 -24.91
CA PRO A 28 -10.84 -9.58 -23.49
C PRO A 28 -9.82 -8.77 -22.65
N GLU A 29 -8.64 -8.48 -23.18
CA GLU A 29 -7.61 -7.69 -22.48
C GLU A 29 -8.04 -6.22 -22.37
N ALA A 30 -8.61 -5.66 -23.41
CA ALA A 30 -9.11 -4.28 -23.42
C ALA A 30 -10.27 -4.08 -22.42
N GLU A 31 -11.16 -5.07 -22.32
CA GLU A 31 -12.28 -5.06 -21.38
C GLU A 31 -11.77 -5.10 -19.91
N VAL A 32 -10.83 -5.98 -19.61
CA VAL A 32 -10.26 -6.15 -18.28
C VAL A 32 -9.50 -4.89 -17.84
N VAL A 33 -8.69 -4.29 -18.72
CA VAL A 33 -8.00 -3.01 -18.47
C VAL A 33 -9.02 -1.90 -18.24
N GLY A 34 -10.13 -1.89 -19.00
CA GLY A 34 -11.23 -0.94 -18.82
C GLY A 34 -11.88 -1.04 -17.43
N HIS A 35 -12.06 -2.23 -16.91
CA HIS A 35 -12.60 -2.46 -15.55
C HIS A 35 -11.66 -1.94 -14.46
N LEU A 36 -10.35 -2.16 -14.58
CA LEU A 36 -9.38 -1.59 -13.63
C LEU A 36 -9.39 -0.06 -13.70
N ALA A 37 -9.41 0.52 -14.89
CA ALA A 37 -9.47 1.97 -15.07
C ALA A 37 -10.73 2.57 -14.43
N ALA A 38 -11.88 1.93 -14.59
CA ALA A 38 -13.13 2.34 -13.96
C ALA A 38 -13.06 2.21 -12.42
N ALA A 39 -12.44 1.14 -11.91
CA ALA A 39 -12.25 0.96 -10.47
C ALA A 39 -11.33 2.04 -9.87
N LEU A 40 -10.21 2.35 -10.51
CA LEU A 40 -9.30 3.42 -10.10
C LEU A 40 -9.99 4.78 -10.02
N ALA A 41 -10.92 5.06 -10.95
CA ALA A 41 -11.69 6.31 -10.95
C ALA A 41 -12.67 6.42 -9.75
N THR A 42 -13.03 5.31 -9.08
CA THR A 42 -13.90 5.33 -7.91
C THR A 42 -13.21 5.75 -6.62
N HIS A 43 -11.88 5.73 -6.58
CA HIS A 43 -11.08 5.94 -5.37
C HIS A 43 -11.47 4.99 -4.22
N ASP A 44 -11.88 3.77 -4.56
CA ASP A 44 -12.29 2.73 -3.63
C ASP A 44 -11.27 1.58 -3.68
N PRO A 45 -10.47 1.39 -2.61
CA PRO A 45 -9.38 0.39 -2.61
C PRO A 45 -9.89 -1.04 -2.76
N VAL A 46 -11.09 -1.34 -2.28
CA VAL A 46 -11.70 -2.68 -2.40
C VAL A 46 -12.04 -2.96 -3.86
N ARG A 47 -12.65 -1.99 -4.56
CA ARG A 47 -12.97 -2.13 -5.99
C ARG A 47 -11.72 -2.24 -6.84
N VAL A 48 -10.69 -1.44 -6.56
CA VAL A 48 -9.40 -1.50 -7.24
C VAL A 48 -8.76 -2.87 -7.08
N THR A 49 -8.70 -3.37 -5.85
CA THR A 49 -8.13 -4.70 -5.56
C THR A 49 -8.92 -5.82 -6.24
N TYR A 50 -10.25 -5.75 -6.20
CA TYR A 50 -11.09 -6.75 -6.86
C TYR A 50 -10.89 -6.76 -8.38
N ALA A 51 -10.90 -5.58 -9.01
CA ALA A 51 -10.67 -5.44 -10.44
C ALA A 51 -9.27 -5.95 -10.83
N TYR A 52 -8.24 -5.61 -10.05
CA TYR A 52 -6.88 -6.09 -10.26
C TYR A 52 -6.78 -7.62 -10.15
N ARG A 53 -7.32 -8.23 -9.10
CA ARG A 53 -7.31 -9.70 -8.92
C ARG A 53 -8.07 -10.42 -10.03
N ALA A 54 -9.16 -9.83 -10.55
CA ALA A 54 -9.92 -10.39 -11.66
C ALA A 54 -9.13 -10.42 -13.00
N MET A 55 -8.07 -9.62 -13.11
CA MET A 55 -7.20 -9.62 -14.28
C MET A 55 -6.33 -10.89 -14.38
N GLY A 56 -6.11 -11.62 -13.29
CA GLY A 56 -5.22 -12.77 -13.26
C GLY A 56 -3.82 -12.42 -13.81
N ASP A 57 -3.31 -13.20 -14.76
CA ASP A 57 -1.98 -12.97 -15.34
C ASP A 57 -1.87 -11.66 -16.14
N TYR A 58 -2.97 -11.12 -16.66
CA TYR A 58 -2.98 -9.81 -17.34
C TYR A 58 -2.74 -8.66 -16.37
N GLY A 59 -2.98 -8.83 -15.08
CA GLY A 59 -2.76 -7.82 -14.05
C GLY A 59 -1.30 -7.57 -13.70
N ARG A 60 -0.39 -8.49 -14.00
CA ARG A 60 1.02 -8.39 -13.57
C ARG A 60 1.72 -7.09 -13.96
N PRO A 61 1.56 -6.55 -15.19
CA PRO A 61 2.19 -5.28 -15.56
C PRO A 61 1.65 -4.07 -14.80
N ALA A 62 0.48 -4.19 -14.19
CA ALA A 62 -0.16 -3.11 -13.43
C ALA A 62 0.07 -3.23 -11.90
N ALA A 63 0.79 -4.25 -11.45
CA ALA A 63 0.98 -4.54 -10.02
C ALA A 63 1.52 -3.34 -9.23
N ASP A 64 2.64 -2.78 -9.68
CA ASP A 64 3.31 -1.66 -9.00
C ASP A 64 2.42 -0.40 -8.95
N ILE A 65 1.63 -0.18 -10.01
CA ILE A 65 0.71 0.96 -10.09
C ILE A 65 -0.44 0.76 -9.11
N VAL A 66 -1.04 -0.42 -9.09
CA VAL A 66 -2.17 -0.72 -8.22
C VAL A 66 -1.73 -0.69 -6.76
N GLU A 67 -0.58 -1.27 -6.43
CA GLU A 67 0.04 -1.19 -5.10
C GLU A 67 0.19 0.26 -4.66
N SER A 68 0.81 1.10 -5.52
CA SER A 68 1.06 2.51 -5.23
C SER A 68 -0.23 3.30 -5.04
N VAL A 69 -1.27 3.05 -5.85
CA VAL A 69 -2.56 3.74 -5.73
C VAL A 69 -3.25 3.38 -4.41
N ILE A 70 -3.29 2.08 -4.04
CA ILE A 70 -3.86 1.65 -2.75
C ILE A 70 -3.06 2.26 -1.60
N ASN A 71 -1.73 2.32 -1.73
CA ASN A 71 -0.85 2.92 -0.74
C ASN A 71 -1.17 4.41 -0.51
N VAL A 72 -1.32 5.19 -1.57
CA VAL A 72 -1.74 6.61 -1.50
C VAL A 72 -3.08 6.76 -0.80
N MET A 73 -4.07 5.93 -1.12
CA MET A 73 -5.38 5.95 -0.45
C MET A 73 -5.26 5.70 1.06
N GLY A 74 -4.37 4.78 1.46
CA GLY A 74 -4.08 4.51 2.87
C GLY A 74 -3.46 5.70 3.59
N TYR A 75 -2.49 6.38 2.98
CA TYR A 75 -1.87 7.56 3.56
C TYR A 75 -2.82 8.76 3.62
N GLU A 76 -3.68 8.97 2.64
CA GLU A 76 -4.71 10.01 2.71
C GLU A 76 -5.63 9.83 3.93
N LEU A 77 -6.02 8.60 4.25
CA LEU A 77 -6.79 8.28 5.45
C LEU A 77 -5.98 8.55 6.72
N LEU A 78 -4.71 8.17 6.74
CA LEU A 78 -3.82 8.37 7.87
C LEU A 78 -3.62 9.86 8.17
N GLU A 79 -3.39 10.68 7.15
CA GLU A 79 -3.28 12.14 7.24
C GLU A 79 -4.56 12.81 7.73
N ASN A 80 -5.72 12.25 7.41
CA ASN A 80 -7.01 12.70 7.89
C ASN A 80 -7.32 12.24 9.34
N GLY A 81 -6.43 11.45 9.96
CA GLY A 81 -6.64 10.89 11.30
C GLY A 81 -7.55 9.65 11.34
N GLU A 82 -7.94 9.12 10.19
CA GLU A 82 -8.77 7.92 10.05
C GLU A 82 -7.92 6.64 10.15
N ILE A 83 -7.19 6.51 11.28
CA ILE A 83 -6.13 5.50 11.46
C ILE A 83 -6.64 4.06 11.24
N ASP A 84 -7.80 3.71 11.80
CA ASP A 84 -8.34 2.35 11.62
C ASP A 84 -8.77 2.07 10.17
N ALA A 85 -9.21 3.08 9.43
CA ALA A 85 -9.51 2.95 8.01
C ALA A 85 -8.23 2.79 7.20
N ALA A 86 -7.19 3.55 7.50
CA ALA A 86 -5.87 3.43 6.88
C ALA A 86 -5.28 2.01 7.09
N ILE A 87 -5.35 1.48 8.32
CA ILE A 87 -4.90 0.12 8.63
C ILE A 87 -5.62 -0.91 7.76
N ARG A 88 -6.94 -0.82 7.58
CA ARG A 88 -7.69 -1.75 6.72
C ARG A 88 -7.26 -1.66 5.25
N VAL A 89 -6.94 -0.45 4.76
CA VAL A 89 -6.48 -0.25 3.38
C VAL A 89 -5.07 -0.83 3.20
N PHE A 90 -4.14 -0.58 4.14
CA PHE A 90 -2.80 -1.14 4.08
C PHE A 90 -2.80 -2.68 4.27
N ASP A 91 -3.67 -3.22 5.11
CA ASP A 91 -3.84 -4.67 5.26
C ASP A 91 -4.30 -5.31 3.93
N LEU A 92 -5.30 -4.70 3.28
CA LEU A 92 -5.74 -5.11 1.94
C LEU A 92 -4.59 -5.04 0.92
N ASN A 93 -3.70 -4.05 1.02
CA ASN A 93 -2.53 -3.93 0.16
C ASN A 93 -1.52 -5.06 0.41
N THR A 94 -1.23 -5.39 1.69
CA THR A 94 -0.37 -6.54 2.02
C THR A 94 -0.95 -7.88 1.58
N GLU A 95 -2.26 -8.07 1.68
CA GLU A 95 -2.94 -9.28 1.18
C GLU A 95 -2.85 -9.41 -0.35
N THR A 96 -2.83 -8.28 -1.05
CA THR A 96 -2.79 -8.25 -2.50
C THR A 96 -1.36 -8.38 -3.03
N PHE A 97 -0.40 -7.76 -2.35
CA PHE A 97 1.02 -7.73 -2.71
C PHE A 97 1.92 -8.20 -1.55
N PRO A 98 1.79 -9.46 -1.11
CA PRO A 98 2.45 -9.95 0.11
C PRO A 98 3.98 -10.01 0.03
N LEU A 99 4.55 -9.92 -1.18
CA LEU A 99 6.00 -9.93 -1.41
C LEU A 99 6.59 -8.52 -1.59
N SER A 100 5.79 -7.48 -1.51
CA SER A 100 6.27 -6.10 -1.52
C SER A 100 6.64 -5.65 -0.09
N ALA A 101 7.90 -5.28 0.12
CA ALA A 101 8.36 -4.73 1.39
C ALA A 101 7.61 -3.43 1.75
N ASN A 102 7.30 -2.60 0.74
CA ASN A 102 6.62 -1.33 0.90
C ASN A 102 5.23 -1.47 1.54
N THR A 103 4.45 -2.50 1.18
CA THR A 103 3.11 -2.69 1.76
C THR A 103 3.18 -2.99 3.26
N TRP A 104 4.15 -3.80 3.68
CA TRP A 104 4.36 -4.12 5.10
C TRP A 104 4.89 -2.94 5.91
N ASP A 105 5.74 -2.09 5.29
CA ASP A 105 6.26 -0.86 5.88
C ASP A 105 5.11 0.12 6.16
N SER A 106 4.26 0.38 5.17
CA SER A 106 3.09 1.25 5.30
C SER A 106 2.09 0.75 6.34
N LEU A 107 1.83 -0.57 6.41
CA LEU A 107 0.99 -1.15 7.45
C LEU A 107 1.62 -0.97 8.83
N ALA A 108 2.95 -1.12 8.95
CA ALA A 108 3.66 -0.90 10.21
C ALA A 108 3.51 0.55 10.69
N GLU A 109 3.66 1.54 9.80
CA GLU A 109 3.46 2.96 10.11
C GLU A 109 2.06 3.24 10.63
N ALA A 110 1.03 2.70 9.98
CA ALA A 110 -0.35 2.92 10.40
C ALA A 110 -0.67 2.31 11.77
N VAL A 111 -0.21 1.09 12.06
CA VAL A 111 -0.42 0.49 13.38
C VAL A 111 0.45 1.17 14.46
N MET A 112 1.61 1.71 14.10
CA MET A 112 2.42 2.55 14.98
C MET A 112 1.68 3.85 15.33
N ALA A 113 1.06 4.51 14.35
CA ALA A 113 0.25 5.71 14.58
C ALA A 113 -0.94 5.44 15.51
N ARG A 114 -1.48 4.23 15.52
CA ARG A 114 -2.50 3.78 16.48
C ARG A 114 -1.93 3.52 17.88
N GLY A 115 -0.61 3.48 18.05
CA GLY A 115 0.07 3.15 19.31
C GLY A 115 0.35 1.67 19.51
N ASP A 116 0.06 0.80 18.54
CA ASP A 116 0.38 -0.64 18.63
C ASP A 116 1.82 -0.90 18.17
N HIS A 117 2.77 -0.46 19.01
CA HIS A 117 4.21 -0.59 18.75
C HIS A 117 4.66 -2.05 18.60
N ARG A 118 3.98 -2.99 19.27
CA ARG A 118 4.30 -4.41 19.16
C ARG A 118 3.99 -4.97 17.77
N SER A 119 2.84 -4.64 17.22
CA SER A 119 2.46 -5.04 15.86
C SER A 119 3.30 -4.33 14.82
N ALA A 120 3.59 -3.02 15.01
CA ALA A 120 4.47 -2.26 14.14
C ALA A 120 5.85 -2.93 13.99
N ILE A 121 6.51 -3.31 15.10
CA ILE A 121 7.79 -4.02 15.07
C ILE A 121 7.69 -5.34 14.28
N ARG A 122 6.58 -6.08 14.41
CA ARG A 122 6.40 -7.32 13.65
C ARG A 122 6.31 -7.06 12.15
N TYR A 123 5.56 -6.04 11.73
CA TYR A 123 5.39 -5.71 10.32
C TYR A 123 6.66 -5.11 9.71
N TYR A 124 7.37 -4.23 10.41
CA TYR A 124 8.69 -3.76 9.99
C TYR A 124 9.70 -4.90 9.81
N ARG A 125 9.66 -5.95 10.66
CA ARG A 125 10.49 -7.14 10.47
C ARG A 125 10.13 -7.93 9.22
N VAL A 126 8.87 -7.96 8.81
CA VAL A 126 8.47 -8.57 7.53
C VAL A 126 9.01 -7.74 6.37
N SER A 127 8.82 -6.41 6.41
CA SER A 127 9.37 -5.49 5.42
C SER A 127 10.89 -5.68 5.28
N LEU A 128 11.65 -5.64 6.39
CA LEU A 128 13.09 -5.82 6.39
C LEU A 128 13.55 -7.19 5.89
N LYS A 129 12.74 -8.24 6.08
CA LYS A 129 13.03 -9.57 5.52
C LYS A 129 12.87 -9.60 4.00
N LEU A 130 11.92 -8.84 3.46
CA LEU A 130 11.66 -8.72 2.02
C LEU A 130 12.64 -7.79 1.33
N ASP A 131 13.02 -6.71 2.01
CA ASP A 131 14.06 -5.76 1.60
C ASP A 131 15.07 -5.56 2.73
N PRO A 132 16.17 -6.33 2.76
CA PRO A 132 17.21 -6.22 3.79
C PRO A 132 17.96 -4.89 3.79
N GLU A 133 17.89 -4.12 2.72
CA GLU A 133 18.54 -2.81 2.60
C GLU A 133 17.67 -1.66 3.10
N SER A 134 16.43 -1.95 3.56
CA SER A 134 15.52 -0.95 4.10
C SER A 134 16.06 -0.34 5.40
N ASN A 135 16.65 0.85 5.29
CA ASN A 135 17.11 1.62 6.45
C ASN A 135 15.96 2.08 7.34
N ASN A 136 14.78 2.40 6.75
CA ASN A 136 13.59 2.83 7.49
C ASN A 136 13.13 1.74 8.46
N ALA A 137 12.85 0.54 7.96
CA ALA A 137 12.38 -0.56 8.77
C ALA A 137 13.36 -0.93 9.89
N ALA A 138 14.68 -0.93 9.60
CA ALA A 138 15.71 -1.23 10.60
C ALA A 138 15.72 -0.18 11.73
N GLN A 139 15.71 1.11 11.41
CA GLN A 139 15.70 2.20 12.38
C GLN A 139 14.42 2.20 13.24
N MET A 140 13.27 1.97 12.62
CA MET A 140 11.99 1.94 13.34
C MET A 140 11.91 0.75 14.31
N ILE A 141 12.45 -0.41 13.94
CA ILE A 141 12.54 -1.56 14.87
C ILE A 141 13.41 -1.21 16.08
N GLU A 142 14.58 -0.59 15.85
CA GLU A 142 15.48 -0.19 16.94
C GLU A 142 14.81 0.82 17.89
N GLN A 143 14.25 1.89 17.32
CA GLN A 143 13.57 2.93 18.07
C GLN A 143 12.44 2.37 18.93
N LEU A 144 11.49 1.66 18.33
CA LEU A 144 10.31 1.12 19.04
C LEU A 144 10.70 0.09 20.09
N THR A 145 11.76 -0.69 19.85
CA THR A 145 12.27 -1.65 20.85
C THR A 145 12.87 -0.93 22.05
N ALA A 146 13.64 0.15 21.84
CA ALA A 146 14.20 0.95 22.92
C ALA A 146 13.11 1.64 23.76
N GLU A 147 12.08 2.18 23.10
CA GLU A 147 10.92 2.79 23.79
C GLU A 147 10.19 1.79 24.67
N GLN A 148 9.96 0.57 24.21
CA GLN A 148 9.36 -0.49 25.01
C GLN A 148 10.21 -0.86 26.23
N GLN A 149 11.53 -0.99 26.08
CA GLN A 149 12.43 -1.31 27.19
C GLN A 149 12.42 -0.21 28.26
N ASN A 150 12.45 1.06 27.83
CA ASN A 150 12.40 2.19 28.76
C ASN A 150 11.07 2.27 29.51
N SER A 151 9.96 1.95 28.85
CA SER A 151 8.64 1.90 29.49
C SER A 151 8.59 0.82 30.59
N TYR A 152 9.09 -0.38 30.32
CA TYR A 152 9.17 -1.45 31.32
C TYR A 152 10.09 -1.10 32.50
N ALA A 153 11.23 -0.44 32.24
CA ALA A 153 12.17 -0.04 33.28
C ALA A 153 11.57 1.02 34.22
N ASN A 154 10.72 1.90 33.72
CA ASN A 154 10.07 2.94 34.53
C ASN A 154 8.92 2.39 35.38
N VAL A 155 8.15 1.43 34.88
CA VAL A 155 7.07 0.75 35.63
C VAL A 155 7.64 -0.02 36.83
N ASN A 156 8.84 -0.61 36.71
CA ASN A 156 9.44 -1.42 37.79
C ASN A 156 10.22 -0.58 38.84
N LYS A 157 10.31 0.72 38.69
CA LYS A 157 10.98 1.64 39.62
C LYS A 157 10.02 2.41 40.56
N GLY A 158 8.72 2.30 40.33
CA GLY A 158 7.66 2.95 41.14
C GLY A 158 6.92 1.95 42.00
#